data_8a0a59666bc51c12b4f6af33e921cf7f
#
_entry.id   8a0a59666bc51c12b4f6af33e921cf7f
#
_cell.length_a   1.000
_cell.length_b   1.000
_cell.length_c   1.000
_cell.angle_alpha   90.00
_cell.angle_beta   90.00
_cell.angle_gamma   90.00
#
_symmetry.space_group_name_H-M   'P 1'
#
loop_
_entity.id
_entity.type
_entity.pdbx_description
1 polymer ?
#
loop_
_entity_poly.entity_id
_entity_poly.type
_entity_poly.pdbx_seq_one_letter_code
_entity_poly.pdbx_strand_id
1 'polypeptide(L)'
;ISKQTKNSQSRTGDACIGTGDASDSSGRICVSTGAAMGTSGGISLEASSAGKDGGSVRVAGGRGENGGAIAVCSGNGAVRGGDIVLQGADGEAGGDVIVAAGEGDISGNIVVRTGGPDGNISMTAGADLQLTSGAGAAQGGEMRITSGAAATLASARGGIRVSTGRTEAGGVGDSGAL
;
A
#
# COMPACT_ATOMS: atom_id res chain seq x y z
N ILE A 1 -21.00 -21.89 15.13
CA ILE A 1 -20.58 -22.09 16.55
C ILE A 1 -20.28 -20.71 17.08
N SER A 2 -21.24 -20.12 17.81
CA SER A 2 -21.03 -18.84 18.49
C SER A 2 -20.40 -19.12 19.84
N LYS A 3 -19.14 -18.80 20.03
CA LYS A 3 -18.50 -18.78 21.32
C LYS A 3 -18.29 -17.33 21.73
N GLN A 4 -19.30 -16.73 22.36
CA GLN A 4 -19.12 -15.48 23.09
C GLN A 4 -18.51 -15.80 24.45
N THR A 5 -17.31 -15.36 24.72
CA THR A 5 -16.75 -15.30 26.06
C THR A 5 -17.44 -14.18 26.83
N LYS A 6 -18.04 -14.52 27.97
CA LYS A 6 -18.75 -13.58 28.87
C LYS A 6 -17.80 -12.48 29.35
N ASN A 7 -18.37 -11.29 29.44
CA ASN A 7 -17.79 -10.09 30.03
C ASN A 7 -17.21 -10.38 31.44
N SER A 8 -15.89 -10.46 31.56
CA SER A 8 -15.21 -10.52 32.85
C SER A 8 -14.45 -9.20 33.06
N GLN A 9 -14.49 -8.70 34.28
CA GLN A 9 -13.98 -7.37 34.62
C GLN A 9 -12.46 -7.19 34.57
N SER A 10 -11.67 -8.18 34.18
CA SER A 10 -10.22 -8.06 34.19
C SER A 10 -9.52 -8.59 32.96
N ARG A 11 -9.79 -9.78 32.46
CA ARG A 11 -9.15 -10.35 31.25
C ARG A 11 -10.01 -11.45 30.62
N THR A 12 -10.03 -11.54 29.29
CA THR A 12 -10.56 -12.66 28.52
C THR A 12 -9.40 -13.51 28.01
N GLY A 13 -9.65 -14.80 27.76
CA GLY A 13 -8.66 -15.70 27.16
C GLY A 13 -8.50 -15.49 25.65
N ASP A 14 -7.40 -16.00 25.12
CA ASP A 14 -7.08 -15.98 23.71
C ASP A 14 -7.85 -17.05 22.93
N ALA A 15 -8.17 -16.78 21.65
CA ALA A 15 -8.66 -17.76 20.71
C ALA A 15 -7.62 -17.93 19.59
N CYS A 16 -7.14 -19.17 19.37
CA CYS A 16 -6.12 -19.48 18.41
C CYS A 16 -6.64 -20.51 17.41
N ILE A 17 -6.49 -20.24 16.12
CA ILE A 17 -6.79 -21.17 15.03
C ILE A 17 -5.50 -21.40 14.26
N GLY A 18 -4.99 -22.61 14.25
CA GLY A 18 -3.73 -22.95 13.58
C GLY A 18 -3.75 -24.38 13.06
N THR A 19 -2.93 -24.64 12.06
CA THR A 19 -2.56 -25.99 11.64
C THR A 19 -1.32 -26.43 12.44
N GLY A 20 -1.14 -27.72 12.65
CA GLY A 20 0.02 -28.27 13.35
C GLY A 20 1.31 -28.11 12.55
N ASP A 21 2.44 -28.27 13.25
CA ASP A 21 3.76 -28.32 12.66
C ASP A 21 3.96 -29.61 11.86
N ALA A 22 4.70 -29.55 10.79
CA ALA A 22 5.05 -30.71 9.94
C ALA A 22 6.50 -30.60 9.47
N SER A 23 7.13 -31.76 9.21
CA SER A 23 8.51 -31.83 8.73
C SER A 23 8.65 -31.50 7.25
N ASP A 24 7.58 -31.57 6.47
CA ASP A 24 7.59 -31.35 5.01
C ASP A 24 6.62 -30.23 4.62
N SER A 25 5.33 -30.40 4.84
CA SER A 25 4.32 -29.39 4.51
C SER A 25 3.20 -29.34 5.54
N SER A 26 2.86 -28.14 6.02
CA SER A 26 1.74 -27.92 6.94
C SER A 26 0.41 -27.71 6.20
N GLY A 27 -0.70 -27.84 6.94
CA GLY A 27 -2.04 -27.64 6.41
C GLY A 27 -2.36 -26.18 6.10
N ARG A 28 -3.39 -25.96 5.29
CA ARG A 28 -3.94 -24.66 4.95
C ARG A 28 -5.15 -24.31 5.83
N ILE A 29 -5.25 -23.06 6.25
CA ILE A 29 -6.48 -22.50 6.83
C ILE A 29 -7.24 -21.77 5.72
N CYS A 30 -8.53 -22.08 5.56
CA CYS A 30 -9.42 -21.43 4.60
C CYS A 30 -10.64 -20.85 5.33
N VAL A 31 -10.90 -19.56 5.15
CA VAL A 31 -12.09 -18.89 5.65
C VAL A 31 -12.85 -18.31 4.46
N SER A 32 -14.06 -18.77 4.21
CA SER A 32 -14.88 -18.34 3.08
C SER A 32 -16.35 -18.31 3.43
N THR A 33 -17.10 -17.47 2.74
CA THR A 33 -18.56 -17.47 2.77
C THR A 33 -19.11 -18.32 1.63
N GLY A 34 -20.33 -18.86 1.79
CA GLY A 34 -20.99 -19.65 0.76
C GLY A 34 -21.43 -18.80 -0.43
N ALA A 35 -21.59 -19.44 -1.59
CA ALA A 35 -22.17 -18.83 -2.77
C ALA A 35 -23.70 -18.71 -2.63
N ALA A 36 -24.28 -17.67 -3.20
CA ALA A 36 -25.74 -17.44 -3.23
C ALA A 36 -26.18 -16.96 -4.61
N MET A 37 -27.42 -17.24 -4.98
CA MET A 37 -28.03 -16.73 -6.22
C MET A 37 -28.37 -15.23 -6.15
N GLY A 38 -28.59 -14.70 -4.95
CA GLY A 38 -28.84 -13.28 -4.70
C GLY A 38 -27.61 -12.61 -4.11
N THR A 39 -27.60 -12.37 -2.80
CA THR A 39 -26.51 -11.71 -2.08
C THR A 39 -25.78 -12.71 -1.20
N SER A 40 -24.47 -12.85 -1.36
CA SER A 40 -23.62 -13.65 -0.48
C SER A 40 -23.22 -12.88 0.78
N GLY A 41 -22.83 -13.61 1.83
CA GLY A 41 -22.34 -13.03 3.09
C GLY A 41 -20.95 -12.41 2.95
N GLY A 42 -20.58 -11.54 3.87
CA GLY A 42 -19.25 -10.96 4.01
C GLY A 42 -18.41 -11.65 5.09
N ILE A 43 -17.10 -11.37 5.08
CA ILE A 43 -16.16 -11.68 6.17
C ILE A 43 -15.72 -10.34 6.75
N SER A 44 -15.84 -10.17 8.08
CA SER A 44 -15.34 -9.00 8.80
C SER A 44 -14.22 -9.42 9.75
N LEU A 45 -13.10 -8.69 9.71
CA LEU A 45 -11.96 -8.84 10.61
C LEU A 45 -11.73 -7.49 11.29
N GLU A 46 -12.11 -7.41 12.56
CA GLU A 46 -12.02 -6.19 13.36
C GLU A 46 -11.26 -6.43 14.66
N ALA A 47 -10.39 -5.49 15.01
CA ALA A 47 -9.87 -5.36 16.35
C ALA A 47 -10.76 -4.37 17.13
N SER A 48 -11.12 -4.74 18.37
CA SER A 48 -12.05 -3.93 19.15
C SER A 48 -11.44 -2.62 19.63
N SER A 49 -12.29 -1.61 19.84
CA SER A 49 -11.95 -0.34 20.47
C SER A 49 -11.70 -0.49 21.96
N ALA A 50 -10.87 0.35 22.52
CA ALA A 50 -10.60 0.44 23.96
C ALA A 50 -10.54 1.90 24.41
N GLY A 51 -10.58 2.13 25.71
CA GLY A 51 -10.57 3.48 26.28
C GLY A 51 -9.21 4.21 26.18
N LYS A 52 -8.12 3.48 25.86
CA LYS A 52 -6.78 4.04 25.66
C LYS A 52 -6.23 3.60 24.31
N ASP A 53 -5.82 2.36 24.18
CA ASP A 53 -5.16 1.82 23.00
C ASP A 53 -6.09 0.81 22.32
N GLY A 54 -6.45 1.05 21.06
CA GLY A 54 -7.24 0.12 20.24
C GLY A 54 -6.45 -1.14 19.89
N GLY A 55 -7.17 -2.24 19.63
CA GLY A 55 -6.54 -3.47 19.13
C GLY A 55 -5.95 -3.29 17.72
N SER A 56 -5.02 -4.15 17.34
CA SER A 56 -4.42 -4.16 16.00
C SER A 56 -4.79 -5.41 15.21
N VAL A 57 -4.94 -5.26 13.88
CA VAL A 57 -5.02 -6.37 12.93
C VAL A 57 -3.70 -6.45 12.18
N ARG A 58 -3.06 -7.63 12.14
CA ARG A 58 -1.81 -7.86 11.43
C ARG A 58 -1.97 -8.97 10.40
N VAL A 59 -1.62 -8.68 9.15
CA VAL A 59 -1.53 -9.66 8.07
C VAL A 59 -0.08 -9.71 7.60
N ALA A 60 0.53 -10.90 7.59
CA ALA A 60 1.93 -11.07 7.19
C ALA A 60 2.11 -12.36 6.40
N GLY A 61 2.91 -12.31 5.33
CA GLY A 61 3.38 -13.49 4.62
C GLY A 61 4.41 -14.29 5.45
N GLY A 62 4.53 -15.58 5.16
CA GLY A 62 5.53 -16.43 5.78
C GLY A 62 6.96 -16.08 5.38
N ARG A 63 7.92 -16.43 6.23
CA ARG A 63 9.34 -16.30 5.95
C ARG A 63 9.91 -17.62 5.45
N GLY A 64 10.82 -17.56 4.51
CA GLY A 64 11.53 -18.73 3.95
C GLY A 64 12.65 -18.24 3.04
N GLU A 65 13.32 -19.14 2.36
CA GLU A 65 14.26 -18.84 1.27
C GLU A 65 13.52 -17.99 0.20
N ASN A 66 12.31 -18.40 -0.13
CA ASN A 66 11.36 -17.58 -0.89
C ASN A 66 10.22 -17.16 0.05
N GLY A 67 10.05 -15.85 0.26
CA GLY A 67 9.01 -15.29 1.12
C GLY A 67 7.59 -15.52 0.57
N GLY A 68 6.62 -15.68 1.45
CA GLY A 68 5.21 -15.81 1.08
C GLY A 68 4.62 -14.46 0.64
N ALA A 69 3.79 -14.47 -0.41
CA ALA A 69 3.09 -13.30 -0.91
C ALA A 69 1.81 -12.99 -0.11
N ILE A 70 1.45 -11.71 -0.07
CA ILE A 70 0.11 -11.24 0.34
C ILE A 70 -0.56 -10.66 -0.90
N ALA A 71 -1.74 -11.16 -1.25
CA ALA A 71 -2.56 -10.63 -2.34
C ALA A 71 -3.87 -10.06 -1.78
N VAL A 72 -4.15 -8.79 -2.07
CA VAL A 72 -5.42 -8.13 -1.76
C VAL A 72 -6.10 -7.75 -3.07
N CYS A 73 -7.21 -8.41 -3.39
CA CYS A 73 -7.94 -8.21 -4.63
C CYS A 73 -9.42 -7.99 -4.34
N SER A 74 -10.01 -7.03 -5.01
CA SER A 74 -11.46 -6.87 -5.03
C SER A 74 -12.13 -7.86 -6.00
N GLY A 75 -13.44 -8.06 -5.86
CA GLY A 75 -14.21 -8.94 -6.72
C GLY A 75 -14.49 -8.33 -8.10
N ASN A 76 -14.52 -9.19 -9.12
CA ASN A 76 -14.96 -8.80 -10.47
C ASN A 76 -16.49 -8.71 -10.51
N GLY A 77 -17.01 -7.73 -11.22
CA GLY A 77 -18.44 -7.59 -11.50
C GLY A 77 -18.72 -7.38 -13.00
N ALA A 78 -19.83 -7.87 -13.48
CA ALA A 78 -20.23 -7.72 -14.89
C ALA A 78 -20.54 -6.26 -15.25
N VAL A 79 -20.98 -5.44 -14.27
CA VAL A 79 -21.33 -4.03 -14.46
C VAL A 79 -20.29 -3.14 -13.79
N ARG A 80 -19.90 -3.47 -12.55
CA ARG A 80 -18.92 -2.71 -11.76
C ARG A 80 -18.09 -3.66 -10.90
N GLY A 81 -16.78 -3.54 -10.93
CA GLY A 81 -15.87 -4.20 -9.99
C GLY A 81 -15.96 -3.61 -8.58
N GLY A 82 -15.49 -4.35 -7.59
CA GLY A 82 -15.38 -3.85 -6.23
C GLY A 82 -14.20 -2.89 -6.05
N ASP A 83 -14.24 -2.09 -5.00
CA ASP A 83 -13.18 -1.15 -4.63
C ASP A 83 -12.24 -1.76 -3.58
N ILE A 84 -10.99 -1.31 -3.54
CA ILE A 84 -10.06 -1.50 -2.42
C ILE A 84 -9.80 -0.13 -1.83
N VAL A 85 -10.08 0.06 -0.54
CA VAL A 85 -9.88 1.32 0.17
C VAL A 85 -8.81 1.12 1.24
N LEU A 86 -7.74 1.93 1.19
CA LEU A 86 -6.70 2.02 2.21
C LEU A 86 -6.72 3.44 2.78
N GLN A 87 -7.02 3.58 4.05
CA GLN A 87 -7.21 4.87 4.70
C GLN A 87 -6.58 4.87 6.10
N GLY A 88 -5.80 5.91 6.41
CA GLY A 88 -5.41 6.23 7.78
C GLY A 88 -6.62 6.78 8.56
N ALA A 89 -6.66 6.57 9.85
CA ALA A 89 -7.75 7.05 10.69
C ALA A 89 -7.58 8.53 11.09
N ASP A 90 -8.70 9.18 11.40
CA ASP A 90 -8.74 10.55 11.89
C ASP A 90 -8.40 10.62 13.39
N GLY A 91 -7.78 11.70 13.83
CA GLY A 91 -7.44 11.98 15.21
C GLY A 91 -6.90 13.40 15.35
N GLU A 92 -6.49 13.82 16.56
CA GLU A 92 -5.71 15.07 16.76
C GLU A 92 -4.43 15.04 15.92
N ALA A 93 -3.79 13.85 15.83
CA ALA A 93 -2.80 13.51 14.83
C ALA A 93 -3.39 12.37 13.98
N GLY A 94 -3.54 12.57 12.69
CA GLY A 94 -4.06 11.56 11.76
C GLY A 94 -3.07 10.39 11.60
N GLY A 95 -3.59 9.23 11.23
CA GLY A 95 -2.79 8.04 10.92
C GLY A 95 -2.24 8.04 9.51
N ASP A 96 -1.06 7.48 9.31
CA ASP A 96 -0.37 7.38 8.03
C ASP A 96 -0.78 6.13 7.23
N VAL A 97 -0.69 6.21 5.90
CA VAL A 97 -0.67 5.07 4.99
C VAL A 97 0.72 4.99 4.36
N ILE A 98 1.49 3.95 4.68
CA ILE A 98 2.86 3.78 4.21
C ILE A 98 2.89 2.63 3.19
N VAL A 99 3.40 2.92 1.99
CA VAL A 99 3.66 1.92 0.95
C VAL A 99 5.14 1.92 0.62
N ALA A 100 5.83 0.83 0.90
CA ALA A 100 7.27 0.69 0.69
C ALA A 100 7.59 -0.64 -0.01
N ALA A 101 8.53 -0.61 -0.95
CA ALA A 101 9.12 -1.81 -1.51
C ALA A 101 10.23 -2.34 -0.60
N GLY A 102 10.53 -3.64 -0.71
CA GLY A 102 11.61 -4.26 0.06
C GLY A 102 13.00 -3.88 -0.43
N GLU A 103 13.95 -3.88 0.48
CA GLU A 103 15.38 -3.69 0.22
C GLU A 103 16.08 -5.03 0.00
N GLY A 104 17.11 -5.05 -0.82
CA GLY A 104 17.94 -6.20 -1.14
C GLY A 104 19.05 -5.80 -2.12
N ASP A 105 19.88 -6.75 -2.53
CA ASP A 105 20.88 -6.54 -3.60
C ASP A 105 20.20 -6.05 -4.89
N ILE A 106 18.97 -6.53 -5.14
CA ILE A 106 18.05 -5.99 -6.12
C ILE A 106 16.78 -5.57 -5.36
N SER A 107 16.53 -4.27 -5.29
CA SER A 107 15.39 -3.71 -4.58
C SER A 107 14.07 -3.97 -5.30
N GLY A 108 12.98 -4.05 -4.53
CA GLY A 108 11.64 -4.16 -5.07
C GLY A 108 11.15 -2.86 -5.70
N ASN A 109 10.09 -2.94 -6.51
CA ASN A 109 9.45 -1.80 -7.17
C ASN A 109 8.05 -1.53 -6.59
N ILE A 110 7.63 -0.26 -6.59
CA ILE A 110 6.25 0.15 -6.42
C ILE A 110 5.71 0.56 -7.79
N VAL A 111 4.65 -0.11 -8.25
CA VAL A 111 4.01 0.17 -9.54
C VAL A 111 2.58 0.64 -9.31
N VAL A 112 2.28 1.87 -9.72
CA VAL A 112 0.92 2.45 -9.68
C VAL A 112 0.47 2.71 -11.10
N ARG A 113 -0.64 2.09 -11.52
CA ARG A 113 -1.16 2.23 -12.88
C ARG A 113 -2.68 2.07 -12.91
N THR A 114 -3.33 2.67 -13.88
CA THR A 114 -4.74 2.41 -14.23
C THR A 114 -4.86 1.27 -15.22
N GLY A 115 -6.00 0.60 -15.25
CA GLY A 115 -6.23 -0.59 -16.08
C GLY A 115 -6.75 -0.32 -17.50
N GLY A 116 -7.12 0.92 -17.85
CA GLY A 116 -7.73 1.25 -19.14
C GLY A 116 -7.38 2.66 -19.62
N PRO A 117 -7.82 3.03 -20.85
CA PRO A 117 -7.49 4.33 -21.44
C PRO A 117 -8.15 5.51 -20.68
N ASP A 118 -9.28 5.27 -20.00
CA ASP A 118 -10.05 6.32 -19.29
C ASP A 118 -9.71 6.38 -17.79
N GLY A 119 -8.75 5.56 -17.31
CA GLY A 119 -8.34 5.53 -15.93
C GLY A 119 -7.51 6.76 -15.55
N ASN A 120 -7.68 7.28 -14.33
CA ASN A 120 -6.96 8.43 -13.79
C ASN A 120 -6.19 8.05 -12.52
N ILE A 121 -4.99 8.61 -12.36
CA ILE A 121 -4.23 8.62 -11.11
C ILE A 121 -4.23 10.07 -10.62
N SER A 122 -4.85 10.31 -9.44
CA SER A 122 -4.88 11.63 -8.81
C SER A 122 -4.07 11.61 -7.51
N MET A 123 -3.13 12.53 -7.38
CA MET A 123 -2.39 12.77 -6.14
C MET A 123 -2.64 14.20 -5.68
N THR A 124 -3.22 14.36 -4.49
CA THR A 124 -3.53 15.66 -3.90
C THR A 124 -2.96 15.72 -2.49
N ALA A 125 -2.22 16.77 -2.19
CA ALA A 125 -1.71 17.04 -0.86
C ALA A 125 -2.31 18.34 -0.33
N GLY A 126 -2.64 18.37 0.96
CA GLY A 126 -3.15 19.59 1.63
C GLY A 126 -2.05 20.63 1.85
N ALA A 127 -0.79 20.21 1.93
CA ALA A 127 0.39 21.06 2.06
C ALA A 127 1.37 20.76 0.93
N ASP A 128 2.34 19.88 1.14
CA ASP A 128 3.40 19.61 0.19
C ASP A 128 3.27 18.22 -0.43
N LEU A 129 3.46 18.10 -1.74
CA LEU A 129 3.69 16.86 -2.45
C LEU A 129 5.17 16.79 -2.86
N GLN A 130 5.93 15.89 -2.25
CA GLN A 130 7.34 15.72 -2.56
C GLN A 130 7.57 14.44 -3.38
N LEU A 131 8.16 14.58 -4.56
CA LEU A 131 8.64 13.49 -5.39
C LEU A 131 10.15 13.61 -5.53
N THR A 132 10.87 12.61 -5.04
CA THR A 132 12.34 12.63 -5.04
C THR A 132 12.85 11.36 -5.69
N SER A 133 13.76 11.52 -6.62
CA SER A 133 14.54 10.44 -7.21
C SER A 133 15.84 10.29 -6.42
N GLY A 134 16.17 9.07 -5.99
CA GLY A 134 17.33 8.82 -5.13
C GLY A 134 18.67 9.02 -5.84
N ALA A 135 19.73 9.17 -5.04
CA ALA A 135 21.12 9.14 -5.53
C ALA A 135 21.59 7.68 -5.57
N GLY A 136 21.64 7.08 -6.76
CA GLY A 136 22.28 5.78 -6.93
C GLY A 136 23.80 5.85 -6.72
N ALA A 137 24.43 4.72 -6.43
CA ALA A 137 25.88 4.66 -6.12
C ALA A 137 26.79 5.13 -7.27
N ALA A 138 26.37 5.01 -8.51
CA ALA A 138 27.13 5.41 -9.69
C ALA A 138 26.47 6.52 -10.51
N GLN A 139 25.15 6.57 -10.52
CA GLN A 139 24.35 7.58 -11.20
C GLN A 139 23.12 7.89 -10.37
N GLY A 140 22.69 9.15 -10.30
CA GLY A 140 21.43 9.55 -9.68
C GLY A 140 20.22 8.91 -10.38
N GLY A 141 19.11 8.75 -9.65
CA GLY A 141 17.86 8.30 -10.23
C GLY A 141 17.28 9.36 -11.17
N GLU A 142 16.58 8.94 -12.20
CA GLU A 142 15.88 9.82 -13.14
C GLU A 142 14.41 10.02 -12.68
N MET A 143 13.93 11.25 -12.72
CA MET A 143 12.50 11.55 -12.67
C MET A 143 12.04 11.90 -14.08
N ARG A 144 11.15 11.08 -14.67
CA ARG A 144 10.63 11.28 -16.01
C ARG A 144 9.14 11.57 -16.00
N ILE A 145 8.75 12.70 -16.56
CA ILE A 145 7.35 13.08 -16.75
C ILE A 145 7.10 13.12 -18.27
N THR A 146 6.21 12.25 -18.74
CA THR A 146 5.88 12.16 -20.18
C THR A 146 4.36 12.25 -20.34
N SER A 147 3.91 13.09 -21.24
CA SER A 147 2.50 13.26 -21.60
C SER A 147 2.28 12.91 -23.06
N GLY A 148 1.18 12.22 -23.37
CA GLY A 148 0.79 11.90 -24.75
C GLY A 148 0.30 13.10 -25.55
N ALA A 149 -0.27 14.11 -24.88
CA ALA A 149 -0.82 15.31 -25.54
C ALA A 149 -0.24 16.59 -24.95
N ALA A 150 -0.48 16.88 -23.68
CA ALA A 150 0.02 18.07 -23.01
C ALA A 150 0.35 17.80 -21.55
N ALA A 151 1.43 18.39 -21.05
CA ALA A 151 1.74 18.49 -19.63
C ALA A 151 1.62 19.96 -19.23
N THR A 152 0.86 20.24 -18.16
CA THR A 152 0.68 21.60 -17.67
C THR A 152 1.26 21.70 -16.26
N LEU A 153 2.17 22.66 -16.06
CA LEU A 153 2.64 23.08 -14.74
C LEU A 153 2.06 24.45 -14.46
N ALA A 154 1.24 24.55 -13.44
CA ALA A 154 0.61 25.83 -13.04
C ALA A 154 0.76 26.06 -11.54
N SER A 155 0.94 27.31 -11.15
CA SER A 155 1.00 27.75 -9.78
C SER A 155 0.01 28.91 -9.54
N ALA A 156 -0.83 28.79 -8.51
CA ALA A 156 -1.82 29.82 -8.17
C ALA A 156 -1.21 30.98 -7.36
N ARG A 157 -0.24 30.70 -6.48
CA ARG A 157 0.35 31.70 -5.55
C ARG A 157 1.85 31.54 -5.33
N GLY A 158 2.44 30.43 -5.72
CA GLY A 158 3.89 30.15 -5.60
C GLY A 158 4.61 30.32 -6.93
N GLY A 159 5.91 30.12 -6.92
CA GLY A 159 6.72 30.03 -8.14
C GLY A 159 6.82 28.58 -8.64
N ILE A 160 7.01 28.42 -9.92
CA ILE A 160 7.47 27.18 -10.54
C ILE A 160 8.97 27.29 -10.76
N ARG A 161 9.74 26.38 -10.16
CA ARG A 161 11.19 26.33 -10.37
C ARG A 161 11.59 24.97 -10.92
N VAL A 162 12.22 24.95 -12.06
CA VAL A 162 12.86 23.78 -12.66
C VAL A 162 14.36 24.03 -12.65
N SER A 163 15.13 23.15 -12.03
CA SER A 163 16.59 23.25 -11.99
C SER A 163 17.21 21.87 -12.22
N THR A 164 18.26 21.83 -13.01
CA THR A 164 19.08 20.64 -13.22
C THR A 164 20.21 20.61 -12.21
N GLY A 165 20.51 19.44 -11.64
CA GLY A 165 21.65 19.25 -10.76
C GLY A 165 22.98 19.41 -11.51
N ARG A 166 24.04 19.77 -10.77
CA ARG A 166 25.39 19.82 -11.29
C ARG A 166 25.99 18.42 -11.28
N THR A 167 26.49 17.94 -12.40
CA THR A 167 27.37 16.76 -12.40
C THR A 167 28.75 17.20 -11.92
N GLU A 168 29.12 16.79 -10.71
CA GLU A 168 30.50 16.91 -10.25
C GLU A 168 31.34 15.77 -10.84
N ALA A 169 31.85 15.94 -12.04
CA ALA A 169 33.01 15.24 -12.55
C ALA A 169 33.52 16.02 -13.75
N GLY A 170 34.77 16.46 -13.71
CA GLY A 170 35.58 17.14 -14.71
C GLY A 170 35.35 16.79 -16.17
N GLY A 171 34.18 17.05 -16.67
CA GLY A 171 33.79 16.99 -18.08
C GLY A 171 33.00 18.25 -18.40
N VAL A 172 33.38 18.91 -19.45
CA VAL A 172 32.66 20.03 -20.07
C VAL A 172 31.30 19.51 -20.49
N GLY A 173 30.34 19.49 -19.55
CA GLY A 173 28.95 19.11 -19.79
C GLY A 173 28.15 20.40 -19.97
N ASP A 174 27.59 20.54 -21.14
CA ASP A 174 26.66 21.58 -21.50
C ASP A 174 25.49 21.61 -20.47
N SER A 175 25.39 22.68 -19.71
CA SER A 175 24.22 22.91 -18.85
C SER A 175 23.08 23.27 -19.80
N GLY A 176 22.20 22.25 -20.07
CA GLY A 176 21.05 22.44 -20.95
C GLY A 176 20.21 23.63 -20.46
N ALA A 177 20.21 24.68 -21.25
CA ALA A 177 19.28 25.78 -21.13
C ALA A 177 17.92 25.34 -21.71
N LEU A 178 16.85 25.60 -20.97
CA LEU A 178 15.48 25.58 -21.49
C LEU A 178 15.29 26.82 -22.39
#